data_3b0a190308c7e1b86b3b9873dd0df8d8
#
_entry.id   3b0a190308c7e1b86b3b9873dd0df8d8
#
_cell.length_a   1.000
_cell.length_b   1.000
_cell.length_c   1.000
_cell.angle_alpha   90.00
_cell.angle_beta   90.00
_cell.angle_gamma   90.00
#
_symmetry.space_group_name_H-M   'P 1'
#
loop_
_entity.id
_entity.type
_entity.pdbx_description
1 polymer ?
#
loop_
_entity_poly.entity_id
_entity_poly.type
_entity_poly.pdbx_seq_one_letter_code
_entity_poly.pdbx_strand_id
1 'polypeptide(L)'
;MAGLTTHVLDTSKGAPAFNLKIELFKINKLEKNLVGTFITNQDGRVDKPLITEENLEEIEYELLFFVGDYLKNVNDNLDKHLFLDKIPIRFKITNKLEHFHVPLLLSPFGYSTYRGS
;
A
#
# COMPACT_ATOMS: atom_id res chain seq x y z
N MET A 1 -18.17 -6.22 5.27
CA MET A 1 -17.78 -4.82 5.38
C MET A 1 -17.12 -4.37 4.09
N ALA A 2 -17.55 -3.28 3.51
CA ALA A 2 -16.93 -2.72 2.32
C ALA A 2 -15.87 -1.68 2.71
N GLY A 3 -15.19 -1.12 1.72
CA GLY A 3 -14.12 -0.16 1.94
C GLY A 3 -12.80 -0.66 1.39
N LEU A 4 -11.75 0.13 1.56
CA LEU A 4 -10.40 -0.20 1.07
C LEU A 4 -9.44 -0.34 2.22
N THR A 5 -8.75 -1.49 2.26
CA THR A 5 -7.72 -1.77 3.27
C THR A 5 -6.46 -2.31 2.62
N THR A 6 -5.36 -2.30 3.37
CA THR A 6 -4.07 -2.82 2.90
C THR A 6 -3.35 -3.54 4.04
N HIS A 7 -2.34 -4.31 3.66
CA HIS A 7 -1.50 -5.04 4.60
C HIS A 7 -0.13 -5.25 3.94
N VAL A 8 0.94 -4.86 4.61
CA VAL A 8 2.28 -4.97 4.05
C VAL A 8 3.08 -6.00 4.85
N LEU A 9 3.57 -7.02 4.15
CA LEU A 9 4.40 -8.05 4.74
C LEU A 9 5.82 -7.97 4.19
N ASP A 10 6.79 -7.97 5.10
CA ASP A 10 8.21 -8.02 4.75
C ASP A 10 8.59 -9.50 4.68
N THR A 11 8.63 -10.05 3.46
CA THR A 11 8.86 -11.48 3.26
C THR A 11 10.29 -11.89 3.58
N SER A 12 11.24 -10.95 3.53
CA SER A 12 12.63 -11.26 3.89
C SER A 12 12.79 -11.45 5.39
N LYS A 13 11.90 -10.88 6.20
CA LYS A 13 11.91 -11.06 7.64
C LYS A 13 10.86 -12.04 8.12
N GLY A 14 9.89 -12.39 7.28
CA GLY A 14 8.77 -13.19 7.67
C GLY A 14 7.87 -12.49 8.69
N ALA A 15 7.74 -11.16 8.58
CA ALA A 15 7.04 -10.33 9.57
C ALA A 15 6.33 -9.17 8.89
N PRO A 16 5.33 -8.57 9.55
CA PRO A 16 4.69 -7.36 9.02
C PRO A 16 5.67 -6.20 8.92
N ALA A 17 5.46 -5.34 7.93
CA ALA A 17 6.27 -4.13 7.77
C ALA A 17 5.67 -3.01 8.61
N PHE A 18 6.41 -2.58 9.62
CA PHE A 18 6.00 -1.53 10.55
C PHE A 18 6.55 -0.18 10.12
N ASN A 19 5.76 0.86 10.27
CA ASN A 19 6.18 2.25 10.04
C ASN A 19 6.52 2.52 8.56
N LEU A 20 5.75 1.95 7.66
CA LEU A 20 5.90 2.15 6.22
C LEU A 20 4.85 3.15 5.76
N LYS A 21 5.30 4.21 5.08
CA LYS A 21 4.42 5.28 4.59
C LYS A 21 3.71 4.84 3.32
N ILE A 22 2.42 5.18 3.23
CA ILE A 22 1.57 4.89 2.08
C ILE A 22 0.80 6.15 1.72
N GLU A 23 0.73 6.47 0.43
CA GLU A 23 -0.15 7.53 -0.06
C GLU A 23 -1.21 6.92 -0.96
N LEU A 24 -2.43 7.41 -0.85
CA LEU A 24 -3.56 6.95 -1.66
C LEU A 24 -4.01 8.09 -2.57
N PHE A 25 -4.18 7.77 -3.85
CA PHE A 25 -4.58 8.74 -4.87
C PHE A 25 -5.81 8.25 -5.62
N LYS A 26 -6.64 9.20 -6.04
CA LYS A 26 -7.66 8.97 -7.07
C LYS A 26 -7.04 9.28 -8.42
N ILE A 27 -7.27 8.41 -9.39
CA ILE A 27 -6.74 8.58 -10.74
C ILE A 27 -7.89 8.97 -11.65
N ASN A 28 -7.76 10.10 -12.33
CA ASN A 28 -8.75 10.59 -13.28
C ASN A 28 -8.03 11.05 -14.56
N LYS A 29 -8.04 10.21 -15.58
CA LYS A 29 -7.33 10.45 -16.84
C LYS A 29 -5.85 10.70 -16.55
N LEU A 30 -5.38 11.93 -16.74
CA LEU A 30 -3.98 12.29 -16.52
C LEU A 30 -3.72 12.87 -15.14
N GLU A 31 -4.76 13.01 -14.31
CA GLU A 31 -4.63 13.63 -13.01
C GLU A 31 -4.54 12.58 -11.91
N LYS A 32 -3.78 12.94 -10.89
CA LYS A 32 -3.54 12.10 -9.74
C LYS A 32 -3.76 12.96 -8.50
N ASN A 33 -4.85 12.69 -7.78
CA ASN A 33 -5.28 13.52 -6.66
C ASN A 33 -5.10 12.77 -5.35
N LEU A 34 -4.34 13.35 -4.43
CA LEU A 34 -4.06 12.74 -3.13
C LEU A 34 -5.33 12.68 -2.29
N VAL A 35 -5.67 11.47 -1.83
CA VAL A 35 -6.78 11.24 -0.92
C VAL A 35 -6.31 11.29 0.53
N GLY A 36 -5.17 10.68 0.82
CA GLY A 36 -4.64 10.67 2.18
C GLY A 36 -3.27 10.02 2.26
N THR A 37 -2.63 10.20 3.41
CA THR A 37 -1.33 9.65 3.73
C THR A 37 -1.47 8.80 4.99
N PHE A 38 -0.86 7.62 4.99
CA PHE A 38 -1.00 6.63 6.05
C PHE A 38 0.35 6.05 6.41
N ILE A 39 0.44 5.48 7.61
CA ILE A 39 1.64 4.77 8.07
C ILE A 39 1.18 3.44 8.66
N THR A 40 1.87 2.35 8.31
CA THR A 40 1.52 1.03 8.83
C THR A 40 1.84 0.92 10.31
N ASN A 41 1.00 0.17 11.01
CA ASN A 41 1.18 -0.16 12.41
C ASN A 41 2.03 -1.43 12.58
N GLN A 42 2.11 -1.96 13.79
CA GLN A 42 2.91 -3.16 14.09
C GLN A 42 2.43 -4.42 13.38
N ASP A 43 1.18 -4.43 12.94
CA ASP A 43 0.63 -5.55 12.18
C ASP A 43 0.82 -5.37 10.68
N GLY A 44 1.47 -4.30 10.23
CA GLY A 44 1.63 -4.00 8.82
C GLY A 44 0.35 -3.48 8.17
N ARG A 45 -0.62 -3.10 8.99
CA ARG A 45 -1.91 -2.57 8.55
C ARG A 45 -2.01 -1.11 8.92
N VAL A 46 -3.07 -0.46 8.49
CA VAL A 46 -3.39 0.90 8.88
C VAL A 46 -4.54 0.83 9.88
N ASP A 47 -4.49 1.66 10.92
CA ASP A 47 -5.44 1.58 12.04
C ASP A 47 -6.89 1.75 11.61
N LYS A 48 -7.12 2.49 10.50
CA LYS A 48 -8.46 2.72 9.95
C LYS A 48 -8.47 2.29 8.49
N PRO A 49 -9.64 2.01 7.91
CA PRO A 49 -9.70 1.79 6.46
C PRO A 49 -9.12 2.99 5.72
N LEU A 50 -8.44 2.74 4.61
CA LEU A 50 -7.90 3.80 3.76
C LEU A 50 -9.03 4.66 3.20
N ILE A 51 -10.13 4.01 2.84
CA ILE A 51 -11.37 4.66 2.47
C ILE A 51 -12.50 3.85 3.10
N THR A 52 -13.45 4.51 3.73
CA THR A 52 -14.62 3.83 4.29
C THR A 52 -15.57 3.42 3.17
N GLU A 53 -16.46 2.48 3.46
CA GLU A 53 -17.43 2.02 2.45
C GLU A 53 -18.31 3.15 1.93
N GLU A 54 -18.59 4.16 2.76
CA GLU A 54 -19.42 5.28 2.37
C GLU A 54 -18.75 6.18 1.34
N ASN A 55 -17.44 6.25 1.35
CA ASN A 55 -16.66 7.15 0.51
C ASN A 55 -15.97 6.46 -0.66
N LEU A 56 -16.05 5.13 -0.74
CA LEU A 56 -15.43 4.39 -1.82
C LEU A 56 -16.19 4.65 -3.13
N GLU A 57 -15.44 4.95 -4.20
CA GLU A 57 -15.99 5.26 -5.51
C GLU A 57 -15.57 4.20 -6.53
N GLU A 58 -16.38 4.04 -7.57
CA GLU A 58 -16.07 3.08 -8.64
C GLU A 58 -15.19 3.73 -9.69
N ILE A 59 -13.93 3.96 -9.30
CA ILE A 59 -12.91 4.62 -10.10
C ILE A 59 -11.59 3.88 -9.95
N GLU A 60 -10.57 4.38 -10.64
CA GLU A 60 -9.21 3.89 -10.47
C GLU A 60 -8.53 4.61 -9.30
N TYR A 61 -7.82 3.84 -8.48
CA TYR A 61 -7.02 4.35 -7.37
C TYR A 61 -5.57 3.91 -7.53
N GLU A 62 -4.68 4.62 -6.88
CA GLU A 62 -3.28 4.21 -6.77
C GLU A 62 -2.84 4.26 -5.32
N LEU A 63 -2.25 3.15 -4.86
CA LEU A 63 -1.52 3.11 -3.60
C LEU A 63 -0.04 3.26 -3.91
N LEU A 64 0.61 4.23 -3.29
CA LEU A 64 2.05 4.44 -3.44
C LEU A 64 2.72 4.08 -2.12
N PHE A 65 3.52 3.00 -2.16
CA PHE A 65 4.20 2.48 -0.98
C PHE A 65 5.64 2.99 -0.97
N PHE A 66 6.02 3.68 0.10
CA PHE A 66 7.37 4.24 0.25
C PHE A 66 8.29 3.18 0.85
N VAL A 67 8.57 2.15 0.07
CA VAL A 67 9.31 0.98 0.57
C VAL A 67 10.80 1.28 0.74
N GLY A 68 11.37 2.22 -0.04
CA GLY A 68 12.77 2.57 0.09
C GLY A 68 13.12 3.08 1.46
N ASP A 69 12.34 4.01 1.98
CA ASP A 69 12.55 4.55 3.32
C ASP A 69 12.42 3.46 4.38
N TYR A 70 11.44 2.58 4.24
CA TYR A 70 11.26 1.46 5.15
C TYR A 70 12.47 0.53 5.12
N LEU A 71 12.92 0.14 3.92
CA LEU A 71 14.03 -0.81 3.77
C LEU A 71 15.34 -0.25 4.34
N LYS A 72 15.59 1.04 4.16
CA LYS A 72 16.77 1.70 4.75
C LYS A 72 16.75 1.65 6.27
N ASN A 73 15.56 1.83 6.86
CA ASN A 73 15.42 1.86 8.31
C ASN A 73 15.60 0.50 8.96
N VAL A 74 15.29 -0.58 8.25
CA VAL A 74 15.35 -1.92 8.82
C VAL A 74 16.57 -2.71 8.37
N ASN A 75 17.37 -2.17 7.44
CA ASN A 75 18.53 -2.86 6.91
C ASN A 75 19.60 -1.87 6.47
N ASP A 76 20.62 -1.68 7.31
CA ASP A 76 21.68 -0.68 7.08
C ASP A 76 22.46 -0.92 5.80
N ASN A 77 22.53 -2.15 5.33
CA ASN A 77 23.33 -2.48 4.15
C ASN A 77 22.65 -2.15 2.83
N LEU A 78 21.36 -1.79 2.86
CA LEU A 78 20.61 -1.50 1.64
C LEU A 78 20.74 -0.06 1.16
N ASP A 79 21.30 0.83 1.97
CA ASP A 79 21.43 2.26 1.65
C ASP A 79 22.10 2.50 0.29
N LYS A 80 23.16 1.73 0.00
CA LYS A 80 23.96 1.91 -1.22
C LYS A 80 23.45 1.10 -2.39
N HIS A 81 22.57 0.14 -2.16
CA HIS A 81 22.13 -0.81 -3.17
C HIS A 81 20.63 -0.94 -3.23
N LEU A 82 19.94 0.13 -2.88
CA LEU A 82 18.49 0.13 -2.87
C LEU A 82 17.95 -0.02 -4.30
N PHE A 83 17.24 -1.10 -4.55
CA PHE A 83 16.66 -1.37 -5.86
C PHE A 83 15.23 -0.81 -5.92
N LEU A 84 14.42 -1.12 -4.91
CA LEU A 84 13.03 -0.64 -4.84
C LEU A 84 12.97 0.60 -3.95
N ASP A 85 12.32 1.66 -4.45
CA ASP A 85 12.14 2.89 -3.69
C ASP A 85 10.66 3.16 -3.45
N LYS A 86 9.89 3.42 -4.51
CA LYS A 86 8.45 3.64 -4.40
C LYS A 86 7.74 2.63 -5.28
N ILE A 87 6.70 1.99 -4.73
CA ILE A 87 5.94 0.99 -5.47
C ILE A 87 4.52 1.51 -5.65
N PRO A 88 4.14 1.85 -6.90
CA PRO A 88 2.76 2.24 -7.18
C PRO A 88 1.94 1.01 -7.56
N ILE A 89 0.77 0.88 -6.96
CA ILE A 89 -0.19 -0.16 -7.31
C ILE A 89 -1.47 0.54 -7.75
N ARG A 90 -1.81 0.41 -9.04
CA ARG A 90 -3.07 0.94 -9.57
C ARG A 90 -4.07 -0.18 -9.69
N PHE A 91 -5.30 0.12 -9.32
CA PHE A 91 -6.37 -0.86 -9.36
C PHE A 91 -7.70 -0.14 -9.54
N LYS A 92 -8.71 -0.88 -10.02
CA LYS A 92 -10.04 -0.33 -10.25
C LYS A 92 -11.01 -0.92 -9.26
N ILE A 93 -11.84 -0.05 -8.70
CA ILE A 93 -12.99 -0.46 -7.91
C ILE A 93 -14.14 -0.62 -8.89
N THR A 94 -14.61 -1.83 -9.07
CA THR A 94 -15.69 -2.14 -10.01
C THR A 94 -17.04 -2.24 -9.34
N ASN A 95 -17.06 -2.45 -8.01
CA ASN A 95 -18.29 -2.50 -7.24
C ASN A 95 -17.99 -1.96 -5.84
N LYS A 96 -18.45 -0.75 -5.56
CA LYS A 96 -18.16 -0.08 -4.28
C LYS A 96 -18.84 -0.73 -3.08
N LEU A 97 -19.74 -1.66 -3.32
CA LEU A 97 -20.40 -2.41 -2.23
C LEU A 97 -19.54 -3.56 -1.73
N GLU A 98 -18.47 -3.92 -2.45
CA GLU A 98 -17.57 -4.97 -2.04
C GLU A 98 -16.38 -4.40 -1.26
N HIS A 99 -15.84 -5.22 -0.37
CA HIS A 99 -14.61 -4.88 0.32
C HIS A 99 -13.42 -5.13 -0.59
N PHE A 100 -12.49 -4.16 -0.65
CA PHE A 100 -11.26 -4.30 -1.42
C PHE A 100 -10.07 -4.27 -0.49
N HIS A 101 -9.31 -5.34 -0.51
CA HIS A 101 -8.08 -5.48 0.27
C HIS A 101 -6.91 -5.65 -0.69
N VAL A 102 -5.93 -4.75 -0.62
CA VAL A 102 -4.78 -4.72 -1.54
C VAL A 102 -3.51 -4.90 -0.72
N PRO A 103 -3.05 -6.15 -0.54
CA PRO A 103 -1.83 -6.41 0.22
C PRO A 103 -0.59 -6.22 -0.64
N LEU A 104 0.53 -5.97 0.02
CA LEU A 104 1.85 -5.91 -0.60
C LEU A 104 2.78 -6.90 0.09
N LEU A 105 3.34 -7.81 -0.69
CA LEU A 105 4.38 -8.74 -0.23
C LEU A 105 5.71 -8.19 -0.72
N LEU A 106 6.54 -7.74 0.23
CA LEU A 106 7.72 -6.94 -0.06
C LEU A 106 9.01 -7.67 0.29
N SER A 107 10.00 -7.59 -0.60
CA SER A 107 11.37 -7.93 -0.30
C SER A 107 12.27 -6.84 -0.88
N PRO A 108 13.58 -6.83 -0.58
CA PRO A 108 14.45 -5.77 -1.11
C PRO A 108 14.53 -5.71 -2.64
N PHE A 109 14.30 -6.83 -3.33
CA PHE A 109 14.48 -6.89 -4.78
C PHE A 109 13.24 -7.34 -5.54
N GLY A 110 12.09 -7.43 -4.88
CA GLY A 110 10.88 -7.83 -5.55
C GLY A 110 9.65 -7.61 -4.71
N TYR A 111 8.50 -7.65 -5.35
CA TYR A 111 7.24 -7.53 -4.62
C TYR A 111 6.14 -8.21 -5.41
N SER A 112 5.05 -8.52 -4.72
CA SER A 112 3.83 -8.95 -5.37
C SER A 112 2.63 -8.34 -4.66
N THR A 113 1.53 -8.27 -5.38
CA THR A 113 0.27 -7.79 -4.87
C THR A 113 -0.85 -8.63 -5.48
N TYR A 114 -2.01 -8.60 -4.82
CA TYR A 114 -3.18 -9.32 -5.31
C TYR A 114 -4.42 -8.74 -4.66
N ARG A 115 -5.58 -9.11 -5.15
CA ARG A 115 -6.81 -8.71 -4.47
C ARG A 115 -7.08 -9.70 -3.35
N GLY A 116 -6.92 -9.25 -2.11
CA GLY A 116 -7.23 -10.04 -0.93
C GLY A 116 -8.72 -10.10 -0.66
N SER A 117 -9.11 -10.97 0.21
CA SER A 117 -10.52 -11.11 0.61
C SER A 117 -10.86 -10.30 1.84
#